data_4f2ab313b3054387248e52d8d6bb89e5
#
_entry.id   4f2ab313b3054387248e52d8d6bb89e5
#
_cell.length_a   1.000
_cell.length_b   1.000
_cell.length_c   1.000
_cell.angle_alpha   90.00
_cell.angle_beta   90.00
_cell.angle_gamma   90.00
#
_symmetry.space_group_name_H-M   'P 1'
#
loop_
_entity.id
_entity.type
_entity.pdbx_description
1 polymer ?
#
loop_
_entity_poly.entity_id
_entity_poly.type
_entity_poly.pdbx_seq_one_letter_code
_entity_poly.pdbx_strand_id
1 'polypeptide(L)'
;MKKNLIFVLIDGARVDKLDNSEKFQEISKHGFLFNNVTTTFPYTVGAVNSIFTGMYGKENGVDSYHNLLGLKKTSKTFTEILKQNGYFTCCDLLHENIISKKGFDIHQAHDEYDDNLTIRHSALIKNAIKESEGSPIFCFLHFTNIHRETVSEVLKKYEWDDQEFYDNIEENEKRYNSIFDISCIYIKKIIETINELGITDDTNIILFSDHGTGLGERYGERNYGSFTYEETIRTFYLFLGKEILKNKISTKMHSNLDIFPTVLDLTGIHNENTNTGKSLWSTLIGQLENEDEYTFSETGALHGPFPSADKSNVFCIKNKKYKLIF
;
A
#
# COMPACT_ATOMS: atom_id res chain seq x y z
N MET A 1 7.95 -20.86 -15.01
CA MET A 1 7.08 -19.88 -15.68
C MET A 1 7.00 -18.63 -14.81
N LYS A 2 6.86 -17.45 -15.41
CA LYS A 2 6.64 -16.22 -14.64
C LYS A 2 5.29 -16.28 -13.94
N LYS A 3 5.21 -15.78 -12.69
CA LYS A 3 3.98 -15.79 -11.89
C LYS A 3 3.15 -14.55 -12.13
N ASN A 4 1.83 -14.66 -12.05
CA ASN A 4 0.95 -13.51 -11.96
C ASN A 4 1.20 -12.76 -10.64
N LEU A 5 0.99 -11.45 -10.67
CA LEU A 5 1.05 -10.59 -9.48
C LEU A 5 -0.27 -9.83 -9.33
N ILE A 6 -0.91 -9.99 -8.19
CA ILE A 6 -2.10 -9.22 -7.81
C ILE A 6 -1.75 -8.38 -6.59
N PHE A 7 -1.72 -7.08 -6.78
CA PHE A 7 -1.55 -6.09 -5.70
C PHE A 7 -2.92 -5.63 -5.24
N VAL A 8 -3.16 -5.72 -3.94
CA VAL A 8 -4.39 -5.24 -3.30
C VAL A 8 -4.00 -4.23 -2.24
N LEU A 9 -4.23 -2.97 -2.53
CA LEU A 9 -4.11 -1.88 -1.58
C LEU A 9 -5.39 -1.75 -0.78
N ILE A 10 -5.30 -1.83 0.53
CA ILE A 10 -6.36 -1.46 1.48
C ILE A 10 -5.98 -0.10 2.05
N ASP A 11 -6.51 0.96 1.44
CA ASP A 11 -6.18 2.35 1.75
C ASP A 11 -6.44 2.69 3.22
N GLY A 12 -5.45 3.23 3.89
CA GLY A 12 -5.54 3.67 5.27
C GLY A 12 -5.65 2.55 6.33
N ALA A 13 -5.35 1.29 5.97
CA ALA A 13 -5.48 0.18 6.91
C ALA A 13 -4.37 0.18 7.97
N ARG A 14 -4.76 0.03 9.23
CA ARG A 14 -3.88 0.06 10.42
C ARG A 14 -3.37 -1.32 10.77
N VAL A 15 -2.07 -1.42 10.95
CA VAL A 15 -1.41 -2.67 11.34
C VAL A 15 -1.74 -3.12 12.77
N ASP A 16 -1.94 -2.19 13.71
CA ASP A 16 -2.25 -2.50 15.11
C ASP A 16 -3.71 -2.97 15.31
N LYS A 17 -4.54 -2.88 14.29
CA LYS A 17 -5.93 -3.35 14.31
C LYS A 17 -6.12 -4.69 13.56
N LEU A 18 -5.08 -5.25 12.96
CA LEU A 18 -5.16 -6.53 12.23
C LEU A 18 -5.63 -7.67 13.12
N ASP A 19 -5.16 -7.71 14.36
CA ASP A 19 -5.50 -8.75 15.34
C ASP A 19 -6.96 -8.66 15.84
N ASN A 20 -7.64 -7.54 15.62
CA ASN A 20 -9.05 -7.36 15.96
C ASN A 20 -9.99 -8.06 14.97
N SER A 21 -9.51 -8.46 13.78
CA SER A 21 -10.31 -9.12 12.76
C SER A 21 -9.97 -10.61 12.65
N GLU A 22 -10.87 -11.47 13.10
CA GLU A 22 -10.75 -12.93 12.89
C GLU A 22 -10.65 -13.29 11.40
N LYS A 23 -11.35 -12.52 10.54
CA LYS A 23 -11.31 -12.72 9.08
C LYS A 23 -9.92 -12.46 8.51
N PHE A 24 -9.24 -11.40 8.99
CA PHE A 24 -7.87 -11.12 8.56
C PHE A 24 -6.89 -12.18 9.07
N GLN A 25 -7.05 -12.62 10.33
CA GLN A 25 -6.24 -13.68 10.91
C GLN A 25 -6.36 -15.00 10.13
N GLU A 26 -7.56 -15.35 9.64
CA GLU A 26 -7.73 -16.51 8.76
C GLU A 26 -6.95 -16.36 7.45
N ILE A 27 -7.04 -15.17 6.80
CA ILE A 27 -6.32 -14.91 5.55
C ILE A 27 -4.81 -14.97 5.78
N SER A 28 -4.32 -14.35 6.85
CA SER A 28 -2.87 -14.24 7.14
C SER A 28 -2.19 -15.58 7.39
N LYS A 29 -2.93 -16.59 7.88
CA LYS A 29 -2.41 -17.97 8.03
C LYS A 29 -1.95 -18.61 6.73
N HIS A 30 -2.43 -18.11 5.59
CA HIS A 30 -2.07 -18.62 4.28
C HIS A 30 -0.84 -17.97 3.66
N GLY A 31 -0.18 -17.04 4.37
CA GLY A 31 0.95 -16.30 3.86
C GLY A 31 1.98 -15.88 4.90
N PHE A 32 2.81 -14.92 4.49
CA PHE A 32 3.84 -14.30 5.29
C PHE A 32 3.48 -12.82 5.53
N LEU A 33 3.30 -12.44 6.79
CA LEU A 33 2.94 -11.09 7.22
C LEU A 33 4.18 -10.33 7.72
N PHE A 34 4.44 -9.16 7.13
CA PHE A 34 5.33 -8.14 7.67
C PHE A 34 4.47 -7.09 8.37
N ASN A 35 4.55 -6.97 9.68
CA ASN A 35 3.69 -6.09 10.48
C ASN A 35 4.41 -4.87 11.05
N ASN A 36 5.62 -4.59 10.58
CA ASN A 36 6.42 -3.45 11.00
C ASN A 36 7.11 -2.80 9.78
N VAL A 37 6.30 -2.34 8.85
CA VAL A 37 6.74 -1.63 7.66
C VAL A 37 6.49 -0.13 7.86
N THR A 38 7.48 0.70 7.61
CA THR A 38 7.34 2.16 7.66
C THR A 38 7.08 2.69 6.26
N THR A 39 5.97 3.40 6.08
CA THR A 39 5.71 4.12 4.83
C THR A 39 6.49 5.42 4.76
N THR A 40 6.91 5.81 3.58
CA THR A 40 7.65 7.06 3.33
C THR A 40 6.76 8.29 3.47
N PHE A 41 5.45 8.15 3.25
CA PHE A 41 4.46 9.22 3.37
C PHE A 41 3.19 8.70 4.05
N PRO A 42 2.57 9.48 4.96
CA PRO A 42 1.27 9.15 5.54
C PRO A 42 0.10 9.54 4.61
N TYR A 43 0.25 9.40 3.30
CA TYR A 43 -0.81 9.64 2.30
C TYR A 43 -0.51 8.89 0.98
N THR A 44 -1.58 8.51 0.27
CA THR A 44 -1.57 7.56 -0.83
C THR A 44 -0.60 7.91 -1.97
N VAL A 45 -0.64 9.12 -2.49
CA VAL A 45 0.13 9.46 -3.70
C VAL A 45 1.64 9.35 -3.47
N GLY A 46 2.13 9.90 -2.36
CA GLY A 46 3.56 9.80 -2.01
C GLY A 46 3.97 8.36 -1.75
N ALA A 47 3.19 7.64 -0.93
CA ALA A 47 3.46 6.25 -0.57
C ALA A 47 3.46 5.31 -1.78
N VAL A 48 2.42 5.35 -2.63
CA VAL A 48 2.30 4.50 -3.83
C VAL A 48 3.44 4.76 -4.81
N ASN A 49 3.77 6.03 -5.10
CA ASN A 49 4.88 6.32 -6.01
C ASN A 49 6.24 5.85 -5.44
N SER A 50 6.44 5.93 -4.12
CA SER A 50 7.63 5.39 -3.47
C SER A 50 7.69 3.86 -3.57
N ILE A 51 6.58 3.15 -3.32
CA ILE A 51 6.47 1.70 -3.48
C ILE A 51 6.80 1.27 -4.91
N PHE A 52 6.24 1.96 -5.91
CA PHE A 52 6.36 1.57 -7.32
C PHE A 52 7.72 1.93 -7.94
N THR A 53 8.46 2.84 -7.35
CA THR A 53 9.80 3.24 -7.84
C THR A 53 10.95 2.72 -6.97
N GLY A 54 10.69 2.31 -5.73
CA GLY A 54 11.72 1.97 -4.74
C GLY A 54 12.56 3.19 -4.31
N MET A 55 12.00 4.40 -4.44
CA MET A 55 12.70 5.68 -4.21
C MET A 55 11.88 6.60 -3.31
N TYR A 56 12.56 7.41 -2.51
CA TYR A 56 11.93 8.51 -1.77
C TYR A 56 11.35 9.56 -2.71
N GLY A 57 10.35 10.34 -2.25
CA GLY A 57 9.67 11.35 -3.06
C GLY A 57 10.63 12.39 -3.67
N LYS A 58 11.65 12.82 -2.92
CA LYS A 58 12.68 13.74 -3.45
C LYS A 58 13.50 13.14 -4.60
N GLU A 59 13.68 11.82 -4.60
CA GLU A 59 14.42 11.10 -5.64
C GLU A 59 13.55 10.88 -6.87
N ASN A 60 12.29 10.40 -6.69
CA ASN A 60 11.37 10.11 -7.79
C ASN A 60 10.64 11.33 -8.35
N GLY A 61 10.54 12.43 -7.58
CA GLY A 61 9.90 13.70 -7.96
C GLY A 61 8.45 13.84 -7.50
N VAL A 62 7.84 12.81 -6.88
CA VAL A 62 6.47 12.83 -6.36
C VAL A 62 6.53 12.90 -4.84
N ASP A 63 6.65 14.09 -4.30
CA ASP A 63 6.80 14.34 -2.86
C ASP A 63 5.60 15.09 -2.24
N SER A 64 4.58 15.38 -3.04
CA SER A 64 3.38 16.09 -2.60
C SER A 64 2.27 16.02 -3.64
N TYR A 65 1.06 16.47 -3.27
CA TYR A 65 -0.04 16.63 -4.22
C TYR A 65 0.21 17.73 -5.25
N HIS A 66 1.08 18.70 -4.97
CA HIS A 66 1.52 19.66 -5.98
C HIS A 66 2.32 19.00 -7.10
N ASN A 67 2.95 17.85 -6.83
CA ASN A 67 3.82 17.13 -7.75
C ASN A 67 3.22 15.79 -8.21
N LEU A 68 1.89 15.63 -8.21
CA LEU A 68 1.19 14.41 -8.64
C LEU A 68 1.68 13.81 -9.96
N LEU A 69 1.99 14.67 -10.92
CA LEU A 69 2.48 14.29 -12.24
C LEU A 69 4.00 14.47 -12.37
N GLY A 70 4.68 14.70 -11.25
CA GLY A 70 6.09 15.07 -11.21
C GLY A 70 7.08 13.93 -11.32
N LEU A 71 6.63 12.69 -11.60
CA LEU A 71 7.55 11.55 -11.72
C LEU A 71 8.66 11.86 -12.72
N LYS A 72 9.90 11.86 -12.25
CA LYS A 72 11.07 12.15 -13.08
C LYS A 72 11.18 11.15 -14.23
N LYS A 73 11.56 11.62 -15.41
CA LYS A 73 11.73 10.75 -16.60
C LYS A 73 12.77 9.65 -16.41
N THR A 74 13.70 9.83 -15.48
CA THR A 74 14.72 8.85 -15.11
C THR A 74 14.24 7.80 -14.13
N SER A 75 13.12 8.06 -13.42
CA SER A 75 12.51 7.13 -12.48
C SER A 75 11.54 6.21 -13.22
N LYS A 76 11.82 4.91 -13.23
CA LYS A 76 10.92 3.90 -13.77
C LYS A 76 10.16 3.22 -12.65
N THR A 77 8.88 2.97 -12.87
CA THR A 77 8.09 2.12 -11.99
C THR A 77 8.37 0.64 -12.30
N PHE A 78 8.20 -0.22 -11.31
CA PHE A 78 8.28 -1.66 -11.60
C PHE A 78 7.21 -2.12 -12.61
N THR A 79 6.07 -1.39 -12.74
CA THR A 79 5.06 -1.67 -13.76
C THR A 79 5.61 -1.51 -15.17
N GLU A 80 6.38 -0.44 -15.42
CA GLU A 80 7.06 -0.24 -16.71
C GLU A 80 8.04 -1.38 -16.99
N ILE A 81 8.75 -1.84 -15.95
CA ILE A 81 9.71 -2.95 -16.05
C ILE A 81 8.98 -4.27 -16.32
N LEU A 82 7.89 -4.56 -15.59
CA LEU A 82 7.07 -5.74 -15.79
C LEU A 82 6.52 -5.80 -17.22
N LYS A 83 5.96 -4.69 -17.72
CA LYS A 83 5.46 -4.60 -19.09
C LYS A 83 6.56 -4.87 -20.13
N GLN A 84 7.74 -4.27 -19.96
CA GLN A 84 8.91 -4.51 -20.83
C GLN A 84 9.36 -5.98 -20.79
N ASN A 85 9.02 -6.72 -19.76
CA ASN A 85 9.30 -8.14 -19.58
C ASN A 85 8.13 -9.06 -19.91
N GLY A 86 7.13 -8.57 -20.66
CA GLY A 86 6.04 -9.37 -21.21
C GLY A 86 4.88 -9.63 -20.26
N TYR A 87 4.72 -8.83 -19.20
CA TYR A 87 3.50 -8.84 -18.40
C TYR A 87 2.39 -8.03 -19.09
N PHE A 88 1.17 -8.53 -19.03
CA PHE A 88 -0.03 -7.73 -19.26
C PHE A 88 -0.37 -7.02 -17.95
N THR A 89 -0.53 -5.70 -18.00
CA THR A 89 -0.56 -4.86 -16.81
C THR A 89 -1.85 -4.06 -16.70
N CYS A 90 -2.53 -4.12 -15.55
CA CYS A 90 -3.76 -3.39 -15.34
C CYS A 90 -3.87 -2.80 -13.94
N CYS A 91 -4.67 -1.76 -13.79
CA CYS A 91 -5.04 -1.20 -12.50
C CYS A 91 -6.45 -0.62 -12.50
N ASP A 92 -7.03 -0.55 -11.29
CA ASP A 92 -8.24 0.19 -10.98
C ASP A 92 -8.00 0.97 -9.68
N LEU A 93 -8.05 2.28 -9.75
CA LEU A 93 -7.60 3.20 -8.72
C LEU A 93 -8.72 4.15 -8.30
N LEU A 94 -8.64 4.73 -7.10
CA LEU A 94 -9.55 5.81 -6.68
C LEU A 94 -9.47 7.03 -7.61
N HIS A 95 -8.29 7.33 -8.11
CA HIS A 95 -8.07 8.47 -9.01
C HIS A 95 -6.96 8.16 -10.01
N GLU A 96 -7.14 8.58 -11.27
CA GLU A 96 -6.20 8.29 -12.36
C GLU A 96 -4.78 8.86 -12.17
N ASN A 97 -4.61 9.83 -11.31
CA ASN A 97 -3.32 10.48 -11.04
C ASN A 97 -2.57 9.92 -9.82
N ILE A 98 -3.07 8.84 -9.19
CA ILE A 98 -2.36 8.20 -8.07
C ILE A 98 -0.99 7.68 -8.51
N ILE A 99 -0.94 7.14 -9.72
CA ILE A 99 0.30 6.67 -10.34
C ILE A 99 0.29 6.95 -11.85
N SER A 100 1.48 7.08 -12.43
CA SER A 100 1.65 7.25 -13.88
C SER A 100 0.95 6.16 -14.68
N LYS A 101 0.25 6.54 -15.75
CA LYS A 101 -0.34 5.60 -16.73
C LYS A 101 0.71 4.76 -17.50
N LYS A 102 1.98 5.18 -17.46
CA LYS A 102 3.05 4.45 -18.11
C LYS A 102 3.22 3.06 -17.52
N GLY A 103 3.36 2.09 -18.40
CA GLY A 103 3.54 0.70 -18.00
C GLY A 103 2.25 -0.05 -17.76
N PHE A 104 1.06 0.56 -17.88
CA PHE A 104 -0.23 -0.12 -17.85
C PHE A 104 -0.81 -0.33 -19.27
N ASP A 105 -1.41 -1.51 -19.49
CA ASP A 105 -2.25 -1.80 -20.67
C ASP A 105 -3.68 -1.32 -20.44
N ILE A 106 -4.21 -1.57 -19.23
CA ILE A 106 -5.48 -1.04 -18.75
C ILE A 106 -5.22 -0.18 -17.53
N HIS A 107 -5.52 1.11 -17.63
CA HIS A 107 -5.45 2.04 -16.52
C HIS A 107 -6.79 2.72 -16.35
N GLN A 108 -7.51 2.37 -15.30
CA GLN A 108 -8.86 2.88 -15.03
C GLN A 108 -8.96 3.41 -13.59
N ALA A 109 -9.99 4.20 -13.35
CA ALA A 109 -10.33 4.69 -12.03
C ALA A 109 -11.81 4.41 -11.74
N HIS A 110 -12.14 4.27 -10.46
CA HIS A 110 -13.50 4.13 -9.96
C HIS A 110 -13.94 5.38 -9.22
N ASP A 111 -15.24 5.51 -9.02
CA ASP A 111 -15.81 6.52 -8.15
C ASP A 111 -15.55 6.16 -6.69
N GLU A 112 -15.25 7.15 -5.84
CA GLU A 112 -14.98 6.97 -4.41
C GLU A 112 -16.13 6.26 -3.68
N TYR A 113 -17.36 6.46 -4.15
CA TYR A 113 -18.59 5.89 -3.60
C TYR A 113 -19.05 4.62 -4.34
N ASP A 114 -18.20 4.01 -5.16
CA ASP A 114 -18.54 2.75 -5.84
C ASP A 114 -18.66 1.59 -4.84
N ASP A 115 -19.88 1.16 -4.57
CA ASP A 115 -20.18 0.03 -3.68
C ASP A 115 -19.88 -1.33 -4.32
N ASN A 116 -19.53 -1.36 -5.62
CA ASN A 116 -19.35 -2.59 -6.37
C ASN A 116 -17.89 -2.93 -6.66
N LEU A 117 -16.93 -2.39 -5.89
CA LEU A 117 -15.50 -2.62 -6.10
C LEU A 117 -15.14 -4.10 -6.17
N THR A 118 -15.79 -4.95 -5.38
CA THR A 118 -15.57 -6.41 -5.41
C THR A 118 -15.88 -7.01 -6.77
N ILE A 119 -17.03 -6.66 -7.35
CA ILE A 119 -17.46 -7.13 -8.67
C ILE A 119 -16.56 -6.55 -9.75
N ARG A 120 -16.28 -5.26 -9.66
CA ARG A 120 -15.46 -4.51 -10.61
C ARG A 120 -14.02 -5.06 -10.69
N HIS A 121 -13.37 -5.28 -9.55
CA HIS A 121 -12.02 -5.81 -9.48
C HIS A 121 -11.94 -7.28 -9.91
N SER A 122 -12.93 -8.10 -9.52
CA SER A 122 -13.04 -9.47 -10.03
C SER A 122 -13.19 -9.53 -11.54
N ALA A 123 -14.00 -8.63 -12.11
CA ALA A 123 -14.15 -8.51 -13.55
C ALA A 123 -12.86 -8.06 -14.25
N LEU A 124 -12.12 -7.12 -13.65
CA LEU A 124 -10.83 -6.66 -14.18
C LEU A 124 -9.79 -7.80 -14.22
N ILE A 125 -9.69 -8.61 -13.16
CA ILE A 125 -8.80 -9.79 -13.14
C ILE A 125 -9.20 -10.77 -14.26
N LYS A 126 -10.50 -11.11 -14.39
CA LYS A 126 -11.00 -12.01 -15.43
C LYS A 126 -10.70 -11.49 -16.83
N ASN A 127 -10.89 -10.19 -17.06
CA ASN A 127 -10.57 -9.53 -18.33
C ASN A 127 -9.06 -9.55 -18.59
N ALA A 128 -8.22 -9.23 -17.59
CA ALA A 128 -6.77 -9.25 -17.74
C ALA A 128 -6.25 -10.64 -18.14
N ILE A 129 -6.77 -11.72 -17.53
CA ILE A 129 -6.41 -13.09 -17.90
C ILE A 129 -6.80 -13.39 -19.35
N LYS A 130 -7.96 -12.92 -19.79
CA LYS A 130 -8.43 -13.13 -21.17
C LYS A 130 -7.56 -12.36 -22.17
N GLU A 131 -7.34 -11.06 -21.92
CA GLU A 131 -6.61 -10.17 -22.84
C GLU A 131 -5.09 -10.43 -22.84
N SER A 132 -4.56 -11.06 -21.80
CA SER A 132 -3.12 -11.38 -21.70
C SER A 132 -2.66 -12.47 -22.68
N GLU A 133 -3.58 -13.20 -23.29
CA GLU A 133 -3.29 -14.29 -24.24
C GLU A 133 -2.25 -15.31 -23.71
N GLY A 134 -2.30 -15.60 -22.42
CA GLY A 134 -1.38 -16.52 -21.73
C GLY A 134 -0.09 -15.87 -21.20
N SER A 135 0.09 -14.58 -21.38
CA SER A 135 1.15 -13.82 -20.69
C SER A 135 0.84 -13.68 -19.21
N PRO A 136 1.85 -13.59 -18.32
CA PRO A 136 1.59 -13.32 -16.93
C PRO A 136 0.96 -11.94 -16.74
N ILE A 137 0.07 -11.80 -15.78
CA ILE A 137 -0.58 -10.52 -15.49
C ILE A 137 0.03 -9.83 -14.27
N PHE A 138 0.02 -8.50 -14.27
CA PHE A 138 0.13 -7.66 -13.09
C PHE A 138 -1.16 -6.86 -12.94
N CYS A 139 -1.82 -6.97 -11.79
CA CYS A 139 -3.06 -6.26 -11.53
C CYS A 139 -2.94 -5.47 -10.22
N PHE A 140 -3.14 -4.16 -10.25
CA PHE A 140 -3.14 -3.29 -9.07
C PHE A 140 -4.57 -2.83 -8.76
N LEU A 141 -5.09 -3.27 -7.62
CA LEU A 141 -6.45 -3.04 -7.16
C LEU A 141 -6.41 -2.12 -5.94
N HIS A 142 -7.07 -0.98 -6.01
CA HIS A 142 -7.17 -0.02 -4.92
C HIS A 142 -8.54 -0.15 -4.24
N PHE A 143 -8.56 -0.68 -3.03
CA PHE A 143 -9.78 -0.82 -2.23
C PHE A 143 -9.88 0.30 -1.22
N THR A 144 -10.91 1.14 -1.33
CA THR A 144 -11.00 2.47 -0.72
C THR A 144 -12.03 2.60 0.38
N ASN A 145 -12.63 1.52 0.87
CA ASN A 145 -13.73 1.59 1.83
C ASN A 145 -13.37 2.34 3.12
N ILE A 146 -12.16 2.15 3.66
CA ILE A 146 -11.74 2.88 4.86
C ILE A 146 -11.61 4.36 4.54
N HIS A 147 -10.99 4.70 3.42
CA HIS A 147 -10.87 6.08 2.95
C HIS A 147 -12.25 6.72 2.78
N ARG A 148 -13.18 6.06 2.08
CA ARG A 148 -14.54 6.55 1.85
C ARG A 148 -15.30 6.89 3.14
N GLU A 149 -15.27 5.99 4.11
CA GLU A 149 -15.98 6.19 5.38
C GLU A 149 -15.33 7.26 6.27
N THR A 150 -14.10 7.62 6.00
CA THR A 150 -13.37 8.67 6.70
C THR A 150 -13.28 9.98 5.90
N VAL A 151 -13.73 10.01 4.65
CA VAL A 151 -13.53 11.15 3.73
C VAL A 151 -14.17 12.44 4.23
N SER A 152 -15.38 12.37 4.79
CA SER A 152 -16.02 13.55 5.39
C SER A 152 -15.20 14.12 6.55
N GLU A 153 -14.55 13.24 7.29
CA GLU A 153 -13.67 13.58 8.39
C GLU A 153 -12.31 14.11 7.88
N VAL A 154 -11.81 13.57 6.76
CA VAL A 154 -10.59 14.07 6.11
C VAL A 154 -10.77 15.52 5.63
N LEU A 155 -11.93 15.86 5.08
CA LEU A 155 -12.23 17.23 4.69
C LEU A 155 -12.26 18.19 5.87
N LYS A 156 -12.62 17.71 7.06
CA LYS A 156 -12.59 18.46 8.32
C LYS A 156 -11.22 18.44 9.02
N LYS A 157 -10.20 17.80 8.48
CA LYS A 157 -8.88 17.68 9.15
C LYS A 157 -8.21 19.03 9.46
N TYR A 158 -8.66 20.09 8.82
CA TYR A 158 -8.22 21.46 9.09
C TYR A 158 -9.08 22.17 10.14
N GLU A 159 -10.17 21.56 10.59
CA GLU A 159 -10.99 22.03 11.70
C GLU A 159 -10.37 21.51 13.00
N TRP A 160 -9.46 22.29 13.56
CA TRP A 160 -8.63 21.94 14.73
C TRP A 160 -9.40 21.72 16.01
N ASP A 161 -10.58 22.29 16.11
CA ASP A 161 -11.43 22.41 17.26
C ASP A 161 -12.58 21.40 17.29
N ASP A 162 -12.56 20.39 16.41
CA ASP A 162 -13.52 19.30 16.48
C ASP A 162 -13.18 18.35 17.65
N GLN A 163 -13.47 18.84 18.84
CA GLN A 163 -13.26 18.10 20.08
C GLN A 163 -14.05 16.79 20.08
N GLU A 164 -15.21 16.76 19.44
CA GLU A 164 -16.06 15.58 19.37
C GLU A 164 -15.35 14.37 18.74
N PHE A 165 -14.59 14.59 17.66
CA PHE A 165 -13.80 13.52 17.04
C PHE A 165 -12.76 12.94 17.99
N TYR A 166 -12.04 13.81 18.71
CA TYR A 166 -10.99 13.38 19.63
C TYR A 166 -11.53 12.79 20.95
N ASP A 167 -12.73 13.17 21.36
CA ASP A 167 -13.37 12.63 22.55
C ASP A 167 -14.03 11.26 22.30
N ASN A 168 -14.27 10.89 21.04
CA ASN A 168 -15.00 9.68 20.65
C ASN A 168 -14.10 8.57 20.06
N ILE A 169 -12.89 8.40 20.57
CA ILE A 169 -11.92 7.39 20.07
C ILE A 169 -12.52 5.98 20.01
N GLU A 170 -13.23 5.54 21.05
CA GLU A 170 -13.83 4.20 21.09
C GLU A 170 -14.87 3.98 19.96
N GLU A 171 -15.65 4.99 19.63
CA GLU A 171 -16.63 4.91 18.54
C GLU A 171 -15.96 4.95 17.18
N ASN A 172 -14.90 5.77 17.02
CA ASN A 172 -14.08 5.80 15.82
C ASN A 172 -13.42 4.44 15.58
N GLU A 173 -12.92 3.78 16.64
CA GLU A 173 -12.35 2.43 16.55
C GLU A 173 -13.37 1.37 16.17
N LYS A 174 -14.57 1.39 16.75
CA LYS A 174 -15.64 0.45 16.40
C LYS A 174 -16.03 0.58 14.93
N ARG A 175 -16.21 1.82 14.47
CA ARG A 175 -16.50 2.11 13.07
C ARG A 175 -15.37 1.59 12.17
N TYR A 176 -14.14 1.91 12.48
CA TYR A 176 -12.97 1.43 11.74
C TYR A 176 -12.94 -0.10 11.66
N ASN A 177 -13.06 -0.81 12.77
CA ASN A 177 -13.04 -2.27 12.82
C ASN A 177 -14.12 -2.90 11.94
N SER A 178 -15.34 -2.33 11.94
CA SER A 178 -16.44 -2.79 11.08
C SER A 178 -16.12 -2.65 9.60
N ILE A 179 -15.50 -1.53 9.20
CA ILE A 179 -15.12 -1.26 7.82
C ILE A 179 -13.93 -2.15 7.41
N PHE A 180 -12.97 -2.36 8.30
CA PHE A 180 -11.85 -3.26 8.05
C PHE A 180 -12.32 -4.70 7.83
N ASP A 181 -13.34 -5.15 8.55
CA ASP A 181 -13.97 -6.44 8.33
C ASP A 181 -14.63 -6.58 6.94
N ILE A 182 -15.20 -5.49 6.41
CA ILE A 182 -15.70 -5.43 5.02
C ILE A 182 -14.54 -5.58 4.03
N SER A 183 -13.41 -4.93 4.30
CA SER A 183 -12.18 -5.10 3.50
C SER A 183 -11.70 -6.55 3.48
N CYS A 184 -11.80 -7.27 4.59
CA CYS A 184 -11.45 -8.69 4.65
C CYS A 184 -12.41 -9.57 3.83
N ILE A 185 -13.70 -9.23 3.78
CA ILE A 185 -14.67 -9.94 2.89
C ILE A 185 -14.30 -9.70 1.43
N TYR A 186 -13.95 -8.48 1.06
CA TYR A 186 -13.48 -8.14 -0.27
C TYR A 186 -12.21 -8.97 -0.63
N ILE A 187 -11.21 -9.01 0.24
CA ILE A 187 -9.98 -9.78 0.02
C ILE A 187 -10.29 -11.26 -0.24
N LYS A 188 -11.15 -11.87 0.59
CA LYS A 188 -11.59 -13.27 0.39
C LYS A 188 -12.19 -13.46 -1.00
N LYS A 189 -13.00 -12.52 -1.47
CA LYS A 189 -13.62 -12.60 -2.80
C LYS A 189 -12.63 -12.49 -3.95
N ILE A 190 -11.59 -11.67 -3.81
CA ILE A 190 -10.49 -11.61 -4.79
C ILE A 190 -9.75 -12.95 -4.83
N ILE A 191 -9.43 -13.55 -3.67
CA ILE A 191 -8.80 -14.88 -3.58
C ILE A 191 -9.70 -15.94 -4.24
N GLU A 192 -11.01 -15.94 -3.97
CA GLU A 192 -11.98 -16.84 -4.61
C GLU A 192 -11.97 -16.69 -6.13
N THR A 193 -11.94 -15.45 -6.65
CA THR A 193 -11.87 -15.17 -8.09
C THR A 193 -10.63 -15.82 -8.73
N ILE A 194 -9.47 -15.73 -8.07
CA ILE A 194 -8.22 -16.35 -8.53
C ILE A 194 -8.34 -17.88 -8.52
N ASN A 195 -8.99 -18.45 -7.49
CA ASN A 195 -9.25 -19.89 -7.40
C ASN A 195 -10.22 -20.37 -8.49
N GLU A 196 -11.31 -19.63 -8.74
CA GLU A 196 -12.28 -19.92 -9.81
C GLU A 196 -11.64 -19.95 -11.20
N LEU A 197 -10.62 -19.10 -11.41
CA LEU A 197 -9.86 -19.05 -12.66
C LEU A 197 -8.84 -20.18 -12.80
N GLY A 198 -8.58 -20.96 -11.73
CA GLY A 198 -7.62 -22.06 -11.71
C GLY A 198 -6.15 -21.61 -11.77
N ILE A 199 -5.85 -20.37 -11.41
CA ILE A 199 -4.51 -19.76 -11.51
C ILE A 199 -3.82 -19.59 -10.15
N THR A 200 -4.34 -20.16 -9.08
CA THR A 200 -3.84 -19.99 -7.70
C THR A 200 -2.36 -20.32 -7.56
N ASP A 201 -1.94 -21.45 -8.10
CA ASP A 201 -0.54 -21.91 -8.01
C ASP A 201 0.43 -21.04 -8.81
N ASP A 202 -0.07 -20.27 -9.77
CA ASP A 202 0.70 -19.38 -10.64
C ASP A 202 0.51 -17.90 -10.31
N THR A 203 -0.05 -17.59 -9.13
CA THR A 203 -0.33 -16.23 -8.70
C THR A 203 0.27 -15.95 -7.32
N ASN A 204 0.98 -14.82 -7.21
CA ASN A 204 1.32 -14.21 -5.94
C ASN A 204 0.38 -13.02 -5.68
N ILE A 205 -0.19 -12.95 -4.48
CA ILE A 205 -1.03 -11.84 -4.04
C ILE A 205 -0.25 -11.07 -2.98
N ILE A 206 -0.19 -9.76 -3.11
CA ILE A 206 0.40 -8.87 -2.13
C ILE A 206 -0.71 -7.94 -1.62
N LEU A 207 -1.12 -8.17 -0.37
CA LEU A 207 -2.05 -7.30 0.35
C LEU A 207 -1.25 -6.31 1.16
N PHE A 208 -1.57 -5.04 1.09
CA PHE A 208 -0.81 -4.03 1.81
C PHE A 208 -1.65 -2.78 2.13
N SER A 209 -1.14 -2.00 3.07
CA SER A 209 -1.59 -0.63 3.28
C SER A 209 -0.49 0.34 2.88
N ASP A 210 -0.87 1.45 2.27
CA ASP A 210 0.01 2.55 1.92
C ASP A 210 0.35 3.45 3.11
N HIS A 211 -0.63 3.68 3.99
CA HIS A 211 -0.52 4.39 5.27
C HIS A 211 -1.59 3.87 6.23
N GLY A 212 -1.57 4.34 7.46
CA GLY A 212 -2.61 4.08 8.44
C GLY A 212 -3.58 5.26 8.58
N THR A 213 -4.42 5.21 9.61
CA THR A 213 -5.49 6.20 9.88
C THR A 213 -5.52 6.54 11.36
N GLY A 214 -5.38 7.80 11.73
CA GLY A 214 -5.59 8.31 13.10
C GLY A 214 -7.08 8.30 13.44
N LEU A 215 -7.41 7.77 14.61
CA LEU A 215 -8.80 7.63 15.09
C LEU A 215 -9.10 8.60 16.26
N GLY A 216 -8.27 9.63 16.43
CA GLY A 216 -8.40 10.62 17.48
C GLY A 216 -7.34 10.52 18.59
N GLU A 217 -6.38 9.60 18.49
CA GLU A 217 -5.35 9.39 19.51
C GLU A 217 -4.38 10.58 19.67
N ARG A 218 -4.24 11.37 18.61
CA ARG A 218 -3.33 12.53 18.58
C ARG A 218 -4.07 13.77 18.15
N TYR A 219 -4.12 14.73 19.04
CA TYR A 219 -4.69 16.04 18.71
C TYR A 219 -3.95 16.67 17.51
N GLY A 220 -4.69 17.11 16.52
CA GLY A 220 -4.14 17.66 15.26
C GLY A 220 -3.87 16.64 14.16
N GLU A 221 -3.83 15.32 14.45
CA GLU A 221 -3.83 14.27 13.44
C GLU A 221 -5.24 13.72 13.30
N ARG A 222 -5.97 14.22 12.34
CA ARG A 222 -7.29 13.70 12.01
C ARG A 222 -7.17 12.82 10.76
N ASN A 223 -7.43 11.54 10.91
CA ASN A 223 -7.26 10.51 9.89
C ASN A 223 -5.80 10.30 9.45
N TYR A 224 -5.25 11.09 8.53
CA TYR A 224 -3.90 10.89 8.01
C TYR A 224 -3.32 12.16 7.36
N GLY A 225 -2.03 12.17 7.12
CA GLY A 225 -1.33 13.11 6.25
C GLY A 225 -0.68 14.29 6.95
N SER A 226 -1.05 14.62 8.20
CA SER A 226 -0.53 15.79 8.89
C SER A 226 0.80 15.52 9.58
N PHE A 227 0.92 14.38 10.25
CA PHE A 227 2.10 14.02 11.01
C PHE A 227 2.58 12.61 10.72
N THR A 228 3.75 12.26 11.26
CA THR A 228 4.39 10.97 11.07
C THR A 228 4.29 10.09 12.33
N TYR A 229 3.09 10.02 12.94
CA TYR A 229 2.85 9.15 14.08
C TYR A 229 2.73 7.68 13.66
N GLU A 230 2.88 6.74 14.61
CA GLU A 230 2.84 5.29 14.30
C GLU A 230 1.50 4.89 13.69
N GLU A 231 0.43 5.51 14.13
CA GLU A 231 -0.95 5.27 13.68
C GLU A 231 -1.11 5.51 12.17
N THR A 232 -0.27 6.37 11.59
CA THR A 232 -0.35 6.76 10.17
C THR A 232 0.80 6.26 9.33
N ILE A 233 2.00 6.01 9.90
CA ILE A 233 3.15 5.58 9.12
C ILE A 233 3.53 4.11 9.28
N ARG A 234 3.02 3.40 10.27
CA ARG A 234 3.25 1.96 10.40
C ARG A 234 2.22 1.20 9.61
N THR A 235 2.68 0.43 8.63
CA THR A 235 1.88 -0.33 7.68
C THR A 235 2.23 -1.81 7.72
N PHE A 236 1.60 -2.61 6.84
CA PHE A 236 1.86 -4.04 6.72
C PHE A 236 1.92 -4.47 5.26
N TYR A 237 2.57 -5.62 5.05
CA TYR A 237 2.50 -6.39 3.81
C TYR A 237 2.19 -7.85 4.16
N LEU A 238 1.20 -8.43 3.49
CA LEU A 238 0.91 -9.85 3.54
C LEU A 238 1.10 -10.44 2.14
N PHE A 239 2.06 -11.34 2.03
CA PHE A 239 2.36 -12.07 0.80
C PHE A 239 1.70 -13.44 0.83
N LEU A 240 0.94 -13.76 -0.21
CA LEU A 240 0.32 -15.06 -0.44
C LEU A 240 0.84 -15.64 -1.75
N GLY A 241 1.26 -16.89 -1.75
CA GLY A 241 1.76 -17.58 -2.95
C GLY A 241 2.25 -19.00 -2.63
N LYS A 242 2.44 -19.80 -3.67
CA LYS A 242 2.81 -21.21 -3.52
C LYS A 242 4.18 -21.40 -2.87
N GLU A 243 5.14 -20.55 -3.22
CA GLU A 243 6.54 -20.64 -2.77
C GLU A 243 6.79 -19.84 -1.48
N ILE A 244 5.80 -19.06 -1.04
CA ILE A 244 5.90 -18.19 0.14
C ILE A 244 5.58 -19.01 1.40
N LEU A 245 6.39 -18.86 2.44
CA LEU A 245 6.17 -19.49 3.73
C LEU A 245 4.81 -19.07 4.31
N LYS A 246 4.05 -20.04 4.77
CA LYS A 246 2.72 -19.84 5.33
C LYS A 246 2.77 -19.70 6.85
N ASN A 247 1.80 -18.98 7.40
CA ASN A 247 1.64 -18.76 8.85
C ASN A 247 2.93 -18.20 9.50
N LYS A 248 3.53 -17.22 8.87
CA LYS A 248 4.74 -16.55 9.35
C LYS A 248 4.48 -15.05 9.53
N ILE A 249 5.10 -14.50 10.55
CA ILE A 249 5.05 -13.07 10.86
C ILE A 249 6.48 -12.58 11.10
N SER A 250 6.88 -11.54 10.39
CA SER A 250 8.07 -10.77 10.69
C SER A 250 7.67 -9.49 11.42
N THR A 251 8.31 -9.25 12.57
CA THR A 251 8.20 -8.01 13.35
C THR A 251 9.41 -7.10 13.14
N LYS A 252 10.36 -7.51 12.29
CA LYS A 252 11.52 -6.70 11.94
C LYS A 252 11.10 -5.48 11.16
N MET A 253 11.88 -4.41 11.33
CA MET A 253 11.60 -3.14 10.69
C MET A 253 11.97 -3.17 9.21
N HIS A 254 11.07 -2.72 8.37
CA HIS A 254 11.19 -2.62 6.92
C HIS A 254 10.68 -1.27 6.42
N SER A 255 11.03 -0.92 5.19
CA SER A 255 10.50 0.24 4.48
C SER A 255 9.53 -0.20 3.38
N ASN A 256 8.56 0.64 3.03
CA ASN A 256 7.72 0.41 1.86
C ASN A 256 8.51 0.44 0.54
N LEU A 257 9.74 0.97 0.53
CA LEU A 257 10.65 0.91 -0.60
C LEU A 257 11.11 -0.51 -0.95
N ASP A 258 11.05 -1.44 0.02
CA ASP A 258 11.49 -2.83 -0.13
C ASP A 258 10.63 -3.63 -1.12
N ILE A 259 9.43 -3.14 -1.41
CA ILE A 259 8.52 -3.78 -2.37
C ILE A 259 9.07 -3.76 -3.79
N PHE A 260 9.68 -2.68 -4.22
CA PHE A 260 10.22 -2.59 -5.58
C PHE A 260 11.22 -3.73 -5.90
N PRO A 261 12.33 -3.91 -5.16
CA PRO A 261 13.24 -5.03 -5.41
C PRO A 261 12.59 -6.40 -5.15
N THR A 262 11.65 -6.49 -4.20
CA THR A 262 10.92 -7.74 -3.93
C THR A 262 10.10 -8.18 -5.13
N VAL A 263 9.41 -7.27 -5.81
CA VAL A 263 8.65 -7.56 -7.05
C VAL A 263 9.57 -8.10 -8.14
N LEU A 264 10.74 -7.51 -8.31
CA LEU A 264 11.69 -7.94 -9.32
C LEU A 264 12.22 -9.35 -9.04
N ASP A 265 12.55 -9.64 -7.79
CA ASP A 265 12.99 -10.99 -7.39
C ASP A 265 11.86 -12.02 -7.51
N LEU A 266 10.63 -11.70 -7.07
CA LEU A 266 9.45 -12.54 -7.25
C LEU A 266 9.17 -12.92 -8.71
N THR A 267 9.54 -12.04 -9.63
CA THR A 267 9.31 -12.23 -11.08
C THR A 267 10.54 -12.75 -11.81
N GLY A 268 11.66 -12.89 -11.12
CA GLY A 268 12.95 -13.29 -11.70
C GLY A 268 13.48 -12.26 -12.71
N ILE A 269 13.10 -10.99 -12.57
CA ILE A 269 13.55 -9.93 -13.45
C ILE A 269 14.79 -9.28 -12.83
N HIS A 270 15.90 -9.40 -13.50
CA HIS A 270 17.13 -8.70 -13.11
C HIS A 270 17.04 -7.23 -13.52
N ASN A 271 17.34 -6.32 -12.60
CA ASN A 271 17.36 -4.89 -12.84
C ASN A 271 18.63 -4.28 -12.26
N GLU A 272 19.35 -3.53 -13.09
CA GLU A 272 20.60 -2.85 -12.69
C GLU A 272 20.33 -1.48 -12.03
N ASN A 273 19.08 -1.04 -11.93
CA ASN A 273 18.77 0.23 -11.30
C ASN A 273 19.07 0.16 -9.80
N THR A 274 19.78 1.15 -9.32
CA THR A 274 19.99 1.37 -7.89
C THR A 274 18.72 1.97 -7.29
N ASN A 275 18.03 1.20 -6.49
CA ASN A 275 16.93 1.65 -5.63
C ASN A 275 17.36 1.51 -4.16
N THR A 276 16.68 2.22 -3.29
CA THR A 276 17.05 2.29 -1.86
C THR A 276 16.57 1.07 -1.07
N GLY A 277 15.47 0.43 -1.51
CA GLY A 277 14.87 -0.70 -0.81
C GLY A 277 15.70 -1.99 -0.87
N LYS A 278 15.42 -2.90 0.05
CA LYS A 278 16.02 -4.25 0.14
C LYS A 278 14.96 -5.30 -0.14
N SER A 279 15.26 -6.27 -0.99
CA SER A 279 14.30 -7.34 -1.31
C SER A 279 13.95 -8.18 -0.07
N LEU A 280 12.66 -8.44 0.09
CA LEU A 280 12.11 -9.33 1.10
C LEU A 280 12.05 -10.80 0.62
N TRP A 281 12.43 -11.09 -0.63
CA TRP A 281 12.27 -12.40 -1.23
C TRP A 281 12.96 -13.52 -0.44
N SER A 282 14.21 -13.32 -0.01
CA SER A 282 14.96 -14.30 0.79
C SER A 282 14.26 -14.61 2.13
N THR A 283 13.61 -13.62 2.74
CA THR A 283 12.82 -13.80 3.95
C THR A 283 11.55 -14.60 3.66
N LEU A 284 10.85 -14.27 2.58
CA LEU A 284 9.59 -14.94 2.18
C LEU A 284 9.77 -16.45 1.95
N ILE A 285 10.94 -16.87 1.48
CA ILE A 285 11.27 -18.30 1.25
C ILE A 285 12.10 -18.93 2.39
N GLY A 286 12.34 -18.21 3.49
CA GLY A 286 12.99 -18.74 4.69
C GLY A 286 14.51 -18.87 4.63
N GLN A 287 15.18 -18.14 3.75
CA GLN A 287 16.65 -18.19 3.61
C GLN A 287 17.35 -17.21 4.54
N LEU A 288 16.95 -15.93 4.53
CA LEU A 288 17.57 -14.86 5.30
C LEU A 288 16.51 -13.83 5.66
N GLU A 289 16.48 -13.40 6.91
CA GLU A 289 15.61 -12.31 7.34
C GLU A 289 16.41 -11.01 7.44
N ASN A 290 16.16 -10.11 6.49
CA ASN A 290 16.72 -8.76 6.49
C ASN A 290 15.97 -7.87 7.49
N GLU A 291 16.61 -6.77 7.90
CA GLU A 291 16.02 -5.73 8.74
C GLU A 291 16.64 -4.39 8.34
N ASP A 292 15.84 -3.32 8.36
CA ASP A 292 16.35 -1.97 8.20
C ASP A 292 16.85 -1.43 9.53
N GLU A 293 18.01 -0.80 9.49
CA GLU A 293 18.55 -0.13 10.68
C GLU A 293 17.79 1.16 10.97
N TYR A 294 17.45 1.90 9.90
CA TYR A 294 16.67 3.14 9.95
C TYR A 294 15.63 3.16 8.84
N THR A 295 14.46 3.75 9.14
CA THR A 295 13.43 4.07 8.17
C THR A 295 13.05 5.55 8.28
N PHE A 296 12.55 6.11 7.18
CA PHE A 296 12.25 7.54 7.06
C PHE A 296 10.82 7.74 6.55
N SER A 297 10.18 8.80 7.04
CA SER A 297 8.87 9.27 6.59
C SER A 297 8.80 10.78 6.62
N GLU A 298 8.02 11.38 5.72
CA GLU A 298 7.86 12.84 5.66
C GLU A 298 6.43 13.24 5.30
N THR A 299 6.03 14.45 5.71
CA THR A 299 4.76 15.06 5.33
C THR A 299 4.82 16.59 5.49
N GLY A 300 3.79 17.28 5.00
CA GLY A 300 3.70 18.76 5.07
C GLY A 300 3.09 19.30 6.37
N ALA A 301 3.13 18.55 7.46
CA ALA A 301 2.48 18.93 8.73
C ALA A 301 1.00 19.26 8.50
N LEU A 302 0.52 20.34 9.09
CA LEU A 302 -0.86 20.82 9.01
C LEU A 302 -1.33 21.14 7.59
N HIS A 303 -0.40 21.22 6.65
CA HIS A 303 -0.72 21.31 5.24
C HIS A 303 -0.98 19.94 4.60
N GLY A 304 -0.78 18.87 5.39
CA GLY A 304 -0.97 17.48 4.94
C GLY A 304 -0.10 17.18 3.72
N PRO A 305 -0.70 16.64 2.64
CA PRO A 305 0.02 16.29 1.42
C PRO A 305 0.44 17.49 0.56
N PHE A 306 0.37 18.73 1.09
CA PHE A 306 0.76 19.97 0.43
C PHE A 306 1.91 20.65 1.17
N PRO A 307 3.11 20.03 1.25
CA PRO A 307 4.26 20.64 1.88
C PRO A 307 4.63 21.93 1.16
N SER A 308 5.10 22.90 1.93
CA SER A 308 5.50 24.21 1.41
C SER A 308 7.00 24.39 1.58
N ALA A 309 7.66 25.00 0.59
CA ALA A 309 9.05 25.41 0.71
C ALA A 309 9.26 26.49 1.80
N ASP A 310 8.22 27.28 2.07
CA ASP A 310 8.27 28.41 3.00
C ASP A 310 7.81 28.06 4.43
N LYS A 311 7.36 26.80 4.65
CA LYS A 311 6.85 26.34 5.94
C LYS A 311 7.53 25.06 6.34
N SER A 312 7.66 24.85 7.65
CA SER A 312 8.26 23.63 8.19
C SER A 312 7.44 22.39 7.83
N ASN A 313 8.10 21.43 7.19
CA ASN A 313 7.57 20.08 7.00
C ASN A 313 7.89 19.24 8.23
N VAL A 314 7.25 18.09 8.34
CA VAL A 314 7.53 17.08 9.38
C VAL A 314 8.33 15.95 8.76
N PHE A 315 9.46 15.66 9.35
CA PHE A 315 10.30 14.52 9.02
C PHE A 315 10.39 13.55 10.18
N CYS A 316 10.48 12.28 9.88
CA CYS A 316 10.67 11.24 10.85
C CYS A 316 11.84 10.35 10.46
N ILE A 317 12.73 10.09 11.40
CA ILE A 317 13.67 8.98 11.37
C ILE A 317 13.33 8.02 12.51
N LYS A 318 13.29 6.75 12.20
CA LYS A 318 12.95 5.70 13.15
C LYS A 318 13.97 4.58 13.08
N ASN A 319 14.36 4.06 14.23
CA ASN A 319 15.07 2.80 14.37
C ASN A 319 14.30 1.88 15.32
N LYS A 320 14.89 0.73 15.64
CA LYS A 320 14.28 -0.29 16.52
C LYS A 320 13.82 0.23 17.89
N LYS A 321 14.48 1.26 18.42
CA LYS A 321 14.31 1.71 19.80
C LYS A 321 13.80 3.13 19.89
N TYR A 322 14.15 3.97 18.95
CA TYR A 322 13.88 5.41 19.01
C TYR A 322 13.24 5.90 17.71
N LYS A 323 12.42 6.91 17.87
CA LYS A 323 11.81 7.68 16.77
C LYS A 323 12.03 9.15 17.07
N LEU A 324 12.58 9.86 16.11
CA LEU A 324 12.72 11.31 16.14
C LEU A 324 11.77 11.89 15.09
N ILE A 325 10.95 12.85 15.51
CA ILE A 325 10.07 13.66 14.64
C ILE A 325 10.53 15.10 14.79
N PHE A 326 10.75 15.79 13.68
CA PHE A 326 11.27 17.16 13.66
C PHE A 326 10.75 17.95 12.46
#